data_d72233373075a1a48ddcc1db86411ed0
#
_entry.id   d72233373075a1a48ddcc1db86411ed0
#
_cell.length_a   1.000
_cell.length_b   1.000
_cell.length_c   1.000
_cell.angle_alpha   90.00
_cell.angle_beta   90.00
_cell.angle_gamma   90.00
#
_symmetry.space_group_name_H-M   'P 1'
#
loop_
_entity.id
_entity.type
_entity.pdbx_description
1 polymer ?
#
loop_
_entity_poly.entity_id
_entity_poly.type
_entity_poly.pdbx_seq_one_letter_code
_entity_poly.pdbx_strand_id
1 'polypeptide(L)'
;MSKSSYNNNQQHPHRPTRFFLVVSLFVIAMSILAVYSTISASEYGLKKDDMHTHAIVHLLKSNDWLNDYEEQRLEEKILQSQIDNVNITLQNNNSGTSYTTTQKQANDYLNKYQSYIDALHTDKSVEGSLANLRYKAELEESEYDKTLNNISETSKNIMTYELVTILLIVGAGLAGTSEVTKNKLVAYPGFAVGGAGIIILLLFLFTGVNV
;
A
#
# COMPACT_ATOMS: atom_id res chain seq x y z
N MET A 1 30.30 -75.89 34.07
CA MET A 1 30.39 -75.38 32.65
C MET A 1 29.01 -74.88 32.27
N SER A 2 28.83 -73.54 32.37
CA SER A 2 27.57 -72.85 32.02
C SER A 2 27.70 -72.29 30.60
N LYS A 3 26.86 -72.78 29.68
CA LYS A 3 26.80 -72.20 28.31
C LYS A 3 25.95 -70.96 28.34
N SER A 4 26.63 -69.81 28.21
CA SER A 4 26.03 -68.50 27.94
C SER A 4 25.40 -68.53 26.53
N SER A 5 24.06 -68.48 26.46
CA SER A 5 23.28 -68.36 25.22
C SER A 5 23.30 -66.87 24.84
N TYR A 6 24.13 -66.47 23.90
CA TYR A 6 24.10 -65.17 23.26
C TYR A 6 22.85 -65.09 22.36
N ASN A 7 21.85 -64.36 22.85
CA ASN A 7 20.63 -64.08 22.10
C ASN A 7 20.94 -62.93 21.13
N ASN A 8 21.29 -63.26 19.91
CA ASN A 8 21.60 -62.36 18.84
C ASN A 8 20.24 -61.82 18.27
N ASN A 9 19.67 -60.84 18.96
CA ASN A 9 18.56 -60.07 18.41
C ASN A 9 19.06 -59.27 17.23
N GLN A 10 19.18 -59.86 16.05
CA GLN A 10 19.30 -59.14 14.79
C GLN A 10 18.01 -58.35 14.59
N GLN A 11 18.08 -57.08 14.93
CA GLN A 11 17.07 -56.11 14.51
C GLN A 11 17.12 -56.06 12.97
N HIS A 12 16.20 -56.80 12.33
CA HIS A 12 15.96 -56.64 10.90
C HIS A 12 15.62 -55.18 10.64
N PRO A 13 16.32 -54.47 9.74
CA PRO A 13 15.95 -53.13 9.39
C PRO A 13 14.52 -53.15 8.85
N HIS A 14 13.59 -52.56 9.59
CA HIS A 14 12.20 -52.42 9.17
C HIS A 14 12.21 -51.64 7.84
N ARG A 15 11.97 -52.35 6.74
CA ARG A 15 11.73 -51.70 5.43
C ARG A 15 10.52 -50.76 5.62
N PRO A 16 10.64 -49.45 5.33
CA PRO A 16 9.52 -48.54 5.43
C PRO A 16 8.38 -49.09 4.55
N THR A 17 7.19 -49.21 5.10
CA THR A 17 6.04 -49.58 4.30
C THR A 17 5.82 -48.51 3.24
N ARG A 18 5.40 -48.88 2.02
CA ARG A 18 5.15 -47.92 0.91
C ARG A 18 4.34 -46.72 1.33
N PHE A 19 3.42 -46.89 2.28
CA PHE A 19 2.61 -45.84 2.86
C PHE A 19 3.47 -44.73 3.53
N PHE A 20 4.40 -45.12 4.42
CA PHE A 20 5.26 -44.10 5.10
C PHE A 20 6.22 -43.40 4.14
N LEU A 21 6.63 -44.06 3.05
CA LEU A 21 7.40 -43.41 2.02
C LEU A 21 6.58 -42.30 1.31
N VAL A 22 5.30 -42.55 1.03
CA VAL A 22 4.38 -41.53 0.48
C VAL A 22 4.19 -40.39 1.47
N VAL A 23 4.02 -40.67 2.77
CA VAL A 23 3.91 -39.64 3.82
C VAL A 23 5.17 -38.77 3.86
N SER A 24 6.36 -39.39 3.86
CA SER A 24 7.64 -38.62 3.85
C SER A 24 7.77 -37.71 2.64
N LEU A 25 7.45 -38.21 1.44
CA LEU A 25 7.47 -37.40 0.21
C LEU A 25 6.46 -36.23 0.29
N PHE A 26 5.27 -36.50 0.81
CA PHE A 26 4.26 -35.46 1.02
C PHE A 26 4.75 -34.38 1.99
N VAL A 27 5.32 -34.76 3.13
CA VAL A 27 5.87 -33.80 4.12
C VAL A 27 6.99 -32.95 3.49
N ILE A 28 7.87 -33.56 2.71
CA ILE A 28 8.95 -32.83 2.02
C ILE A 28 8.34 -31.82 1.02
N ALA A 29 7.39 -32.25 0.20
CA ALA A 29 6.73 -31.37 -0.77
C ALA A 29 6.03 -30.19 -0.08
N MET A 30 5.30 -30.46 1.01
CA MET A 30 4.64 -29.42 1.82
C MET A 30 5.64 -28.43 2.42
N SER A 31 6.76 -28.92 2.92
CA SER A 31 7.81 -28.06 3.48
C SER A 31 8.41 -27.13 2.42
N ILE A 32 8.66 -27.63 1.21
CA ILE A 32 9.17 -26.82 0.09
C ILE A 32 8.14 -25.76 -0.29
N LEU A 33 6.86 -26.12 -0.41
CA LEU A 33 5.80 -25.16 -0.75
C LEU A 33 5.56 -24.14 0.36
N ALA A 34 5.71 -24.53 1.64
CA ALA A 34 5.62 -23.60 2.76
C ALA A 34 6.75 -22.56 2.72
N VAL A 35 7.98 -22.99 2.43
CA VAL A 35 9.12 -22.06 2.26
C VAL A 35 8.87 -21.11 1.09
N TYR A 36 8.43 -21.62 -0.06
CA TYR A 36 8.06 -20.78 -1.21
C TYR A 36 6.99 -19.74 -0.83
N SER A 37 5.92 -20.18 -0.18
CA SER A 37 4.84 -19.29 0.25
C SER A 37 5.32 -18.22 1.23
N THR A 38 6.21 -18.57 2.17
CA THR A 38 6.81 -17.61 3.12
C THR A 38 7.67 -16.57 2.41
N ILE A 39 8.49 -16.99 1.44
CA ILE A 39 9.32 -16.07 0.66
C ILE A 39 8.43 -15.12 -0.13
N SER A 40 7.39 -15.63 -0.81
CA SER A 40 6.44 -14.81 -1.56
C SER A 40 5.71 -13.81 -0.66
N ALA A 41 5.24 -14.23 0.52
CA ALA A 41 4.64 -13.31 1.50
C ALA A 41 5.60 -12.19 1.90
N SER A 42 6.88 -12.52 2.13
CA SER A 42 7.92 -11.54 2.48
C SER A 42 8.19 -10.53 1.35
N GLU A 43 8.26 -11.00 0.09
CA GLU A 43 8.43 -10.12 -1.08
C GLU A 43 7.27 -9.13 -1.23
N TYR A 44 6.02 -9.60 -1.06
CA TYR A 44 4.84 -8.73 -1.04
C TYR A 44 4.86 -7.78 0.16
N GLY A 45 5.40 -8.21 1.31
CA GLY A 45 5.60 -7.36 2.49
C GLY A 45 6.52 -6.17 2.19
N LEU A 46 7.69 -6.43 1.59
CA LEU A 46 8.63 -5.39 1.18
C LEU A 46 8.01 -4.42 0.16
N LYS A 47 7.27 -4.95 -0.83
CA LYS A 47 6.56 -4.13 -1.81
C LYS A 47 5.50 -3.25 -1.15
N LYS A 48 4.79 -3.76 -0.16
CA LYS A 48 3.80 -2.99 0.62
C LYS A 48 4.46 -1.85 1.39
N ASP A 49 5.61 -2.08 2.03
CA ASP A 49 6.34 -1.06 2.78
C ASP A 49 6.86 0.06 1.86
N ASP A 50 7.34 -0.30 0.66
CA ASP A 50 7.71 0.67 -0.37
C ASP A 50 6.51 1.52 -0.81
N MET A 51 5.36 0.90 -1.08
CA MET A 51 4.12 1.61 -1.39
C MET A 51 3.66 2.54 -0.26
N HIS A 52 3.81 2.15 1.01
CA HIS A 52 3.52 3.04 2.14
C HIS A 52 4.41 4.28 2.13
N THR A 53 5.70 4.11 1.83
CA THR A 53 6.63 5.23 1.70
C THR A 53 6.21 6.16 0.56
N HIS A 54 5.84 5.63 -0.60
CA HIS A 54 5.34 6.43 -1.72
C HIS A 54 4.04 7.15 -1.38
N ALA A 55 3.09 6.49 -0.70
CA ALA A 55 1.86 7.12 -0.24
C ALA A 55 2.14 8.33 0.68
N ILE A 56 3.05 8.17 1.64
CA ILE A 56 3.46 9.27 2.53
C ILE A 56 4.06 10.44 1.73
N VAL A 57 4.89 10.16 0.73
CA VAL A 57 5.48 11.20 -0.13
C VAL A 57 4.41 11.97 -0.89
N HIS A 58 3.41 11.28 -1.47
CA HIS A 58 2.29 11.94 -2.16
C HIS A 58 1.46 12.79 -1.19
N LEU A 59 1.17 12.28 0.01
CA LEU A 59 0.45 13.03 1.04
C LEU A 59 1.21 14.29 1.47
N LEU A 60 2.52 14.20 1.69
CA LEU A 60 3.35 15.36 2.05
C LEU A 60 3.35 16.41 0.93
N LYS A 61 3.53 15.99 -0.32
CA LYS A 61 3.47 16.92 -1.47
C LYS A 61 2.10 17.57 -1.61
N SER A 62 1.00 16.82 -1.44
CA SER A 62 -0.33 17.41 -1.46
C SER A 62 -0.48 18.47 -0.38
N ASN A 63 -0.02 18.20 0.84
CA ASN A 63 -0.05 19.16 1.94
C ASN A 63 0.83 20.40 1.65
N ASP A 64 2.02 20.22 1.05
CA ASP A 64 2.88 21.34 0.66
C ASP A 64 2.17 22.23 -0.35
N TRP A 65 1.55 21.66 -1.39
CA TRP A 65 0.78 22.44 -2.37
C TRP A 65 -0.45 23.15 -1.77
N LEU A 66 -1.10 22.51 -0.77
CA LEU A 66 -2.21 23.15 -0.05
C LEU A 66 -1.73 24.30 0.83
N ASN A 67 -0.57 24.19 1.47
CA ASN A 67 0.02 25.27 2.23
C ASN A 67 0.39 26.46 1.33
N ASP A 68 1.02 26.19 0.19
CA ASP A 68 1.33 27.22 -0.80
C ASP A 68 0.05 27.90 -1.33
N TYR A 69 -1.02 27.10 -1.55
CA TYR A 69 -2.33 27.62 -1.93
C TYR A 69 -2.91 28.57 -0.86
N GLU A 70 -2.87 28.19 0.41
CA GLU A 70 -3.39 29.03 1.50
C GLU A 70 -2.54 30.30 1.68
N GLU A 71 -1.22 30.22 1.53
CA GLU A 71 -0.33 31.38 1.56
C GLU A 71 -0.67 32.37 0.43
N GLN A 72 -0.77 31.88 -0.80
CA GLN A 72 -1.15 32.69 -1.97
C GLN A 72 -2.55 33.32 -1.80
N ARG A 73 -3.48 32.58 -1.21
CA ARG A 73 -4.84 33.08 -0.92
C ARG A 73 -4.84 34.17 0.15
N LEU A 74 -3.94 34.11 1.12
CA LEU A 74 -3.77 35.17 2.11
C LEU A 74 -3.19 36.43 1.49
N GLU A 75 -2.16 36.31 0.61
CA GLU A 75 -1.61 37.43 -0.13
C GLU A 75 -2.68 38.12 -1.00
N GLU A 76 -3.50 37.37 -1.69
CA GLU A 76 -4.62 37.85 -2.47
C GLU A 76 -5.59 38.68 -1.59
N LYS A 77 -5.99 38.15 -0.42
CA LYS A 77 -6.88 38.90 0.50
C LYS A 77 -6.28 40.20 0.98
N ILE A 78 -4.97 40.22 1.22
CA ILE A 78 -4.25 41.47 1.59
C ILE A 78 -4.29 42.46 0.45
N LEU A 79 -4.01 42.00 -0.78
CA LEU A 79 -4.08 42.85 -1.96
C LEU A 79 -5.50 43.41 -2.20
N GLN A 80 -6.53 42.55 -2.06
CA GLN A 80 -7.92 42.97 -2.18
C GLN A 80 -8.28 44.02 -1.13
N SER A 81 -7.85 43.84 0.13
CA SER A 81 -8.07 44.84 1.19
C SER A 81 -7.37 46.18 0.88
N GLN A 82 -6.18 46.14 0.27
CA GLN A 82 -5.48 47.36 -0.15
C GLN A 82 -6.20 48.08 -1.30
N ILE A 83 -6.72 47.34 -2.27
CA ILE A 83 -7.57 47.84 -3.36
C ILE A 83 -8.80 48.53 -2.81
N ASP A 84 -9.49 47.90 -1.86
CA ASP A 84 -10.70 48.44 -1.23
C ASP A 84 -10.39 49.72 -0.47
N ASN A 85 -9.27 49.80 0.25
CA ASN A 85 -8.82 51.02 0.96
C ASN A 85 -8.51 52.17 -0.01
N VAL A 86 -7.84 51.87 -1.14
CA VAL A 86 -7.57 52.87 -2.17
C VAL A 86 -8.87 53.39 -2.80
N ASN A 87 -9.82 52.51 -3.10
CA ASN A 87 -11.13 52.88 -3.62
C ASN A 87 -11.91 53.78 -2.65
N ILE A 88 -11.92 53.48 -1.36
CA ILE A 88 -12.57 54.30 -0.33
C ILE A 88 -11.89 55.68 -0.24
N THR A 89 -10.57 55.72 -0.29
CA THR A 89 -9.80 56.98 -0.27
C THR A 89 -10.09 57.85 -1.47
N LEU A 90 -10.17 57.24 -2.66
CA LEU A 90 -10.53 57.92 -3.90
C LEU A 90 -11.98 58.48 -3.88
N GLN A 91 -12.92 57.78 -3.29
CA GLN A 91 -14.32 58.20 -3.15
C GLN A 91 -14.45 59.39 -2.17
N ASN A 92 -13.69 59.39 -1.10
CA ASN A 92 -13.75 60.44 -0.07
C ASN A 92 -13.09 61.75 -0.48
N ASN A 93 -12.14 61.76 -1.44
CA ASN A 93 -11.39 62.94 -1.84
C ASN A 93 -11.94 63.71 -3.04
N ASN A 94 -13.19 63.54 -3.40
CA ASN A 94 -13.84 64.02 -4.64
C ASN A 94 -13.98 65.57 -4.79
N SER A 95 -13.08 66.40 -4.28
CA SER A 95 -13.18 67.83 -4.33
C SER A 95 -11.87 68.55 -4.77
N GLY A 96 -11.56 68.53 -6.09
CA GLY A 96 -10.49 69.37 -6.68
C GLY A 96 -10.08 69.02 -8.08
N THR A 97 -9.82 70.02 -8.92
CA THR A 97 -9.47 69.95 -10.37
C THR A 97 -8.12 69.27 -10.71
N SER A 98 -7.24 69.05 -9.74
CA SER A 98 -5.94 68.34 -9.93
C SER A 98 -6.15 66.80 -9.86
N TYR A 99 -7.34 66.38 -9.68
CA TYR A 99 -7.78 65.06 -9.30
C TYR A 99 -7.87 64.05 -10.48
N THR A 100 -8.13 64.53 -11.69
CA THR A 100 -8.45 63.66 -12.85
C THR A 100 -7.30 62.78 -13.31
N THR A 101 -6.03 63.28 -13.24
CA THR A 101 -4.85 62.51 -13.68
C THR A 101 -4.48 61.44 -12.66
N THR A 102 -4.51 61.81 -11.36
CA THR A 102 -4.22 60.87 -10.26
C THR A 102 -5.29 59.78 -10.17
N GLN A 103 -6.56 60.15 -10.37
CA GLN A 103 -7.66 59.20 -10.38
C GLN A 103 -7.60 58.21 -11.55
N LYS A 104 -7.21 58.70 -12.75
CA LYS A 104 -7.00 57.84 -13.92
C LYS A 104 -5.87 56.81 -13.66
N GLN A 105 -4.71 57.29 -13.14
CA GLN A 105 -3.60 56.40 -12.82
C GLN A 105 -3.98 55.37 -11.76
N ALA A 106 -4.70 55.78 -10.70
CA ALA A 106 -5.18 54.83 -9.67
C ALA A 106 -6.14 53.79 -10.24
N ASN A 107 -7.08 54.17 -11.10
CA ASN A 107 -7.98 53.24 -11.75
C ASN A 107 -7.24 52.29 -12.71
N ASP A 108 -6.23 52.76 -13.43
CA ASP A 108 -5.40 51.90 -14.29
C ASP A 108 -4.63 50.84 -13.47
N TYR A 109 -4.10 51.21 -12.29
CA TYR A 109 -3.48 50.27 -11.36
C TYR A 109 -4.49 49.27 -10.80
N LEU A 110 -5.67 49.72 -10.36
CA LEU A 110 -6.73 48.86 -9.84
C LEU A 110 -7.16 47.82 -10.88
N ASN A 111 -7.39 48.25 -12.12
CA ASN A 111 -7.75 47.36 -13.21
C ASN A 111 -6.64 46.32 -13.50
N LYS A 112 -5.38 46.74 -13.45
CA LYS A 112 -4.24 45.83 -13.62
C LYS A 112 -4.16 44.79 -12.50
N TYR A 113 -4.32 45.22 -11.23
CA TYR A 113 -4.34 44.29 -10.10
C TYR A 113 -5.54 43.33 -10.13
N GLN A 114 -6.72 43.81 -10.50
CA GLN A 114 -7.89 42.99 -10.65
C GLN A 114 -7.69 41.91 -11.73
N SER A 115 -7.15 42.30 -12.88
CA SER A 115 -6.84 41.31 -13.94
C SER A 115 -5.79 40.29 -13.53
N TYR A 116 -4.84 40.67 -12.68
CA TYR A 116 -3.86 39.75 -12.10
C TYR A 116 -4.49 38.77 -11.14
N ILE A 117 -5.37 39.23 -10.24
CA ILE A 117 -6.14 38.37 -9.32
C ILE A 117 -7.00 37.40 -10.11
N ASP A 118 -7.71 37.84 -11.14
CA ASP A 118 -8.54 36.97 -11.99
C ASP A 118 -7.70 35.90 -12.70
N ALA A 119 -6.48 36.25 -13.17
CA ALA A 119 -5.57 35.27 -13.77
C ALA A 119 -5.07 34.23 -12.74
N LEU A 120 -4.78 34.65 -11.50
CA LEU A 120 -4.42 33.71 -10.42
C LEU A 120 -5.50 32.68 -10.11
N HIS A 121 -6.77 33.05 -10.26
CA HIS A 121 -7.89 32.16 -9.98
C HIS A 121 -8.20 31.17 -11.11
N THR A 122 -8.03 31.57 -12.37
CA THR A 122 -8.59 30.84 -13.51
C THR A 122 -7.56 30.08 -14.33
N ASP A 123 -6.32 30.52 -14.34
CA ASP A 123 -5.30 29.97 -15.23
C ASP A 123 -4.42 28.92 -14.55
N LYS A 124 -4.75 27.64 -14.81
CA LYS A 124 -3.95 26.48 -14.34
C LYS A 124 -2.55 26.41 -14.98
N SER A 125 -2.30 27.12 -16.08
CA SER A 125 -1.01 27.11 -16.76
C SER A 125 -0.01 28.05 -16.13
N VAL A 126 -0.47 29.03 -15.33
CA VAL A 126 0.39 29.95 -14.59
C VAL A 126 0.93 29.23 -13.35
N GLU A 127 2.24 29.04 -13.33
CA GLU A 127 2.91 28.42 -12.17
C GLU A 127 2.72 29.30 -10.92
N GLY A 128 2.34 28.67 -9.80
CA GLY A 128 2.02 29.36 -8.55
C GLY A 128 0.63 30.00 -8.51
N SER A 129 -0.20 29.89 -9.56
CA SER A 129 -1.59 30.33 -9.48
C SER A 129 -2.39 29.45 -8.53
N LEU A 130 -3.43 30.03 -7.89
CA LEU A 130 -4.33 29.28 -7.01
C LEU A 130 -4.95 28.05 -7.72
N ALA A 131 -5.33 28.22 -9.00
CA ALA A 131 -5.84 27.14 -9.82
C ALA A 131 -4.80 26.04 -10.08
N ASN A 132 -3.52 26.40 -10.29
CA ASN A 132 -2.42 25.46 -10.50
C ASN A 132 -2.06 24.72 -9.21
N LEU A 133 -1.92 25.43 -8.09
CA LEU A 133 -1.58 24.86 -6.79
C LEU A 133 -2.66 23.85 -6.33
N ARG A 134 -3.93 24.24 -6.45
CA ARG A 134 -5.04 23.35 -6.14
C ARG A 134 -5.05 22.11 -7.05
N TYR A 135 -4.85 22.26 -8.33
CA TYR A 135 -4.78 21.15 -9.28
C TYR A 135 -3.63 20.19 -8.93
N LYS A 136 -2.44 20.71 -8.56
CA LYS A 136 -1.30 19.90 -8.13
C LYS A 136 -1.63 19.13 -6.85
N ALA A 137 -2.27 19.77 -5.87
CA ALA A 137 -2.70 19.11 -4.64
C ALA A 137 -3.70 17.98 -4.91
N GLU A 138 -4.73 18.21 -5.71
CA GLU A 138 -5.74 17.21 -6.11
C GLU A 138 -5.10 16.03 -6.88
N LEU A 139 -4.07 16.30 -7.71
CA LEU A 139 -3.35 15.26 -8.43
C LEU A 139 -2.57 14.34 -7.46
N GLU A 140 -1.83 14.92 -6.52
CA GLU A 140 -1.06 14.16 -5.52
C GLU A 140 -1.99 13.38 -4.58
N GLU A 141 -3.15 13.94 -4.21
CA GLU A 141 -4.18 13.24 -3.43
C GLU A 141 -4.74 12.03 -4.20
N SER A 142 -5.00 12.18 -5.50
CA SER A 142 -5.45 11.07 -6.35
C SER A 142 -4.40 9.94 -6.44
N GLU A 143 -3.11 10.27 -6.56
CA GLU A 143 -2.03 9.26 -6.58
C GLU A 143 -1.85 8.61 -5.18
N TYR A 144 -2.06 9.35 -4.10
CA TYR A 144 -2.13 8.81 -2.74
C TYR A 144 -3.24 7.76 -2.61
N ASP A 145 -4.47 8.09 -3.00
CA ASP A 145 -5.62 7.17 -2.93
C ASP A 145 -5.41 5.92 -3.77
N LYS A 146 -4.86 6.06 -4.97
CA LYS A 146 -4.52 4.94 -5.84
C LYS A 146 -3.46 4.03 -5.19
N THR A 147 -2.46 4.62 -4.55
CA THR A 147 -1.43 3.87 -3.83
C THR A 147 -2.00 3.13 -2.63
N LEU A 148 -2.94 3.73 -1.88
CA LEU A 148 -3.65 3.06 -0.78
C LEU A 148 -4.46 1.84 -1.28
N ASN A 149 -5.13 1.95 -2.42
CA ASN A 149 -5.86 0.84 -3.02
C ASN A 149 -4.90 -0.31 -3.39
N ASN A 150 -3.73 -0.01 -3.96
CA ASN A 150 -2.71 -1.00 -4.28
C ASN A 150 -2.12 -1.66 -3.01
N ILE A 151 -1.95 -0.91 -1.92
CA ILE A 151 -1.54 -1.44 -0.61
C ILE A 151 -2.59 -2.43 -0.07
N SER A 152 -3.88 -2.10 -0.19
CA SER A 152 -4.98 -2.97 0.22
C SER A 152 -4.97 -4.29 -0.55
N GLU A 153 -4.78 -4.25 -1.87
CA GLU A 153 -4.68 -5.43 -2.71
C GLU A 153 -3.43 -6.27 -2.37
N THR A 154 -2.29 -5.62 -2.22
CA THR A 154 -1.04 -6.29 -1.81
C THR A 154 -1.18 -6.96 -0.45
N SER A 155 -1.91 -6.34 0.51
CA SER A 155 -2.18 -6.94 1.82
C SER A 155 -3.00 -8.22 1.72
N LYS A 156 -3.98 -8.29 0.82
CA LYS A 156 -4.75 -9.52 0.57
C LYS A 156 -3.86 -10.64 0.04
N ASN A 157 -2.93 -10.31 -0.85
CA ASN A 157 -1.96 -11.29 -1.35
C ASN A 157 -1.09 -11.86 -0.23
N ILE A 158 -0.58 -11.02 0.67
CA ILE A 158 0.19 -11.44 1.84
C ILE A 158 -0.64 -12.40 2.70
N MET A 159 -1.88 -12.02 3.06
CA MET A 159 -2.76 -12.85 3.89
C MET A 159 -3.02 -14.21 3.25
N THR A 160 -3.18 -14.27 1.92
CA THR A 160 -3.38 -15.54 1.20
C THR A 160 -2.15 -16.45 1.32
N TYR A 161 -0.94 -15.92 1.12
CA TYR A 161 0.29 -16.69 1.28
C TYR A 161 0.52 -17.14 2.74
N GLU A 162 0.23 -16.29 3.72
CA GLU A 162 0.33 -16.63 5.13
C GLU A 162 -0.63 -17.77 5.50
N LEU A 163 -1.90 -17.69 5.05
CA LEU A 163 -2.88 -18.75 5.25
C LEU A 163 -2.40 -20.08 4.63
N VAL A 164 -1.91 -20.03 3.40
CA VAL A 164 -1.34 -21.20 2.72
C VAL A 164 -0.18 -21.78 3.53
N THR A 165 0.74 -20.94 3.97
CA THR A 165 1.89 -21.35 4.79
C THR A 165 1.45 -22.10 6.05
N ILE A 166 0.47 -21.57 6.77
CA ILE A 166 -0.09 -22.19 7.98
C ILE A 166 -0.68 -23.56 7.66
N LEU A 167 -1.50 -23.66 6.60
CA LEU A 167 -2.12 -24.93 6.20
C LEU A 167 -1.08 -25.98 5.80
N LEU A 168 -0.05 -25.58 5.08
CA LEU A 168 1.04 -26.46 4.67
C LEU A 168 1.86 -26.97 5.87
N ILE A 169 2.23 -26.08 6.81
CA ILE A 169 2.98 -26.45 8.01
C ILE A 169 2.16 -27.37 8.91
N VAL A 170 0.88 -27.06 9.16
CA VAL A 170 -0.01 -27.88 9.98
C VAL A 170 -0.24 -29.23 9.31
N GLY A 171 -0.47 -29.24 7.99
CA GLY A 171 -0.63 -30.48 7.22
C GLY A 171 0.61 -31.38 7.27
N ALA A 172 1.80 -30.80 7.09
CA ALA A 172 3.07 -31.51 7.19
C ALA A 172 3.30 -32.08 8.62
N GLY A 173 3.03 -31.28 9.65
CA GLY A 173 3.15 -31.69 11.05
C GLY A 173 2.22 -32.87 11.40
N LEU A 174 0.96 -32.78 11.03
CA LEU A 174 -0.01 -33.89 11.25
C LEU A 174 0.37 -35.15 10.46
N ALA A 175 0.77 -35.01 9.20
CA ALA A 175 1.21 -36.15 8.41
C ALA A 175 2.48 -36.79 9.00
N GLY A 176 3.47 -35.95 9.39
CA GLY A 176 4.73 -36.41 9.99
C GLY A 176 4.54 -37.16 11.33
N THR A 177 3.57 -36.76 12.18
CA THR A 177 3.26 -37.46 13.42
C THR A 177 2.79 -38.89 13.19
N SER A 178 2.21 -39.22 12.03
CA SER A 178 1.83 -40.58 11.66
C SER A 178 3.02 -41.53 11.52
N GLU A 179 4.19 -41.00 11.10
CA GLU A 179 5.42 -41.80 11.00
C GLU A 179 5.96 -42.17 12.39
N VAL A 180 5.90 -41.23 13.33
CA VAL A 180 6.36 -41.44 14.71
C VAL A 180 5.44 -42.40 15.45
N THR A 181 4.14 -42.20 15.36
CA THR A 181 3.11 -43.01 16.06
C THR A 181 2.85 -44.35 15.38
N LYS A 182 3.35 -44.56 14.17
CA LYS A 182 3.03 -45.73 13.30
C LYS A 182 1.52 -45.90 13.05
N ASN A 183 0.74 -44.86 13.26
CA ASN A 183 -0.72 -44.88 13.09
C ASN A 183 -1.10 -44.15 11.79
N LYS A 184 -1.56 -44.94 10.80
CA LYS A 184 -1.97 -44.41 9.49
C LYS A 184 -3.17 -43.46 9.56
N LEU A 185 -4.05 -43.59 10.55
CA LEU A 185 -5.24 -42.76 10.70
C LEU A 185 -4.87 -41.28 10.98
N VAL A 186 -3.73 -41.04 11.61
CA VAL A 186 -3.25 -39.69 11.92
C VAL A 186 -2.76 -38.95 10.65
N ALA A 187 -2.39 -39.66 9.57
CA ALA A 187 -1.95 -39.05 8.34
C ALA A 187 -3.10 -38.39 7.55
N TYR A 188 -4.33 -38.92 7.62
CA TYR A 188 -5.45 -38.43 6.81
C TYR A 188 -5.81 -36.94 7.06
N PRO A 189 -5.94 -36.50 8.33
CA PRO A 189 -6.11 -35.06 8.60
C PRO A 189 -4.98 -34.20 8.02
N GLY A 190 -3.73 -34.67 8.10
CA GLY A 190 -2.58 -34.00 7.52
C GLY A 190 -2.69 -33.84 6.01
N PHE A 191 -3.08 -34.91 5.29
CA PHE A 191 -3.32 -34.84 3.84
C PHE A 191 -4.48 -33.90 3.48
N ALA A 192 -5.56 -33.91 4.28
CA ALA A 192 -6.71 -33.04 4.04
C ALA A 192 -6.34 -31.54 4.22
N VAL A 193 -5.71 -31.18 5.34
CA VAL A 193 -5.32 -29.79 5.63
C VAL A 193 -4.26 -29.30 4.66
N GLY A 194 -3.21 -30.07 4.46
CA GLY A 194 -2.15 -29.70 3.55
C GLY A 194 -2.57 -29.69 2.09
N GLY A 195 -3.43 -30.64 1.68
CA GLY A 195 -4.05 -30.64 0.36
C GLY A 195 -4.90 -29.40 0.11
N ALA A 196 -5.65 -28.92 1.10
CA ALA A 196 -6.36 -27.66 1.02
C ALA A 196 -5.40 -26.48 0.79
N GLY A 197 -4.28 -26.42 1.51
CA GLY A 197 -3.24 -25.40 1.30
C GLY A 197 -2.68 -25.43 -0.13
N ILE A 198 -2.40 -26.60 -0.69
CA ILE A 198 -1.95 -26.74 -2.08
C ILE A 198 -3.02 -26.23 -3.06
N ILE A 199 -4.28 -26.60 -2.86
CA ILE A 199 -5.38 -26.19 -3.75
C ILE A 199 -5.52 -24.66 -3.72
N ILE A 200 -5.51 -24.03 -2.55
CA ILE A 200 -5.58 -22.58 -2.43
C ILE A 200 -4.39 -21.92 -3.14
N LEU A 201 -3.16 -22.42 -2.93
CA LEU A 201 -1.97 -21.89 -3.59
C LEU A 201 -2.09 -21.98 -5.12
N LEU A 202 -2.51 -23.11 -5.66
CA LEU A 202 -2.70 -23.29 -7.10
C LEU A 202 -3.79 -22.37 -7.65
N LEU A 203 -4.94 -22.28 -6.97
CA LEU A 203 -6.00 -21.35 -7.37
C LEU A 203 -5.47 -19.91 -7.40
N PHE A 204 -4.77 -19.49 -6.38
CA PHE A 204 -4.20 -18.15 -6.31
C PHE A 204 -3.20 -17.88 -7.44
N LEU A 205 -2.30 -18.83 -7.73
CA LEU A 205 -1.29 -18.68 -8.80
C LEU A 205 -1.91 -18.65 -10.20
N PHE A 206 -2.99 -19.43 -10.45
CA PHE A 206 -3.60 -19.53 -11.78
C PHE A 206 -4.70 -18.51 -12.03
N THR A 207 -5.42 -18.08 -11.01
CA THR A 207 -6.58 -17.18 -11.16
C THR A 207 -6.32 -15.76 -10.66
N GLY A 208 -5.29 -15.55 -9.85
CA GLY A 208 -5.05 -14.28 -9.18
C GLY A 208 -6.16 -13.90 -8.18
N VAL A 209 -7.08 -14.84 -7.89
CA VAL A 209 -8.19 -14.60 -6.96
C VAL A 209 -7.73 -14.85 -5.54
N ASN A 210 -7.80 -13.81 -4.71
CA ASN A 210 -7.58 -13.91 -3.28
C ASN A 210 -8.76 -14.65 -2.62
N VAL A 211 -8.47 -15.58 -1.72
CA VAL A 211 -9.45 -16.39 -0.98
C VAL A 211 -9.77 -15.73 0.36
#